data_6ed18e3baec86b441a03fa2e8ab1dd19
#
_entry.id   6ed18e3baec86b441a03fa2e8ab1dd19
#
_cell.length_a   1.000
_cell.length_b   1.000
_cell.length_c   1.000
_cell.angle_alpha   90.00
_cell.angle_beta   90.00
_cell.angle_gamma   90.00
#
_symmetry.space_group_name_H-M   'P 1'
#
loop_
_entity.id
_entity.type
_entity.pdbx_description
1 polymer ?
#
loop_
_entity_poly.entity_id
_entity_poly.type
_entity_poly.pdbx_seq_one_letter_code
_entity_poly.pdbx_strand_id
1 'polypeptide(L)'
;MTTEHKTRNELGVIAGLLSLLVVAAACLVLRAAQSVILPLIIAWLLSYLLGPVVTFMTRRRIPTGVAVTLVLLILLGICYLGGLFLHSRVMAFIQAYPVYQQRVMALLRTATQRWDLPYDPLEGIDWWSKVGEYLAVTAGPVVSFTSKLVMVIFYLIFLLLGKPYFSAKLQHAFDTQRADRIASMFGAISKQIGTYLSLQLLISLATGIIVWLGLTWLGVDFAVTWGALAFFLNFIPTVGSILASVPPILVALVQFPSIWHAVGTAIMLLAIQMTIGNVIAPKVMGERLNLSPVVVLISLVFWGWLWGIAGALLSIPIASAIKIVCGNIEPLRPISILMGSGRDFQPVYPEPPPEPQPEPQPEQPGE
;
A
#
# COMPACT_ATOMS: atom_id res chain seq x y z
N MET A 1 34.47 -39.80 3.12
CA MET A 1 33.38 -39.12 2.37
C MET A 1 32.12 -38.87 3.20
N THR A 2 31.75 -39.68 4.17
CA THR A 2 30.52 -39.56 4.95
C THR A 2 30.54 -38.47 6.06
N THR A 3 31.68 -38.22 6.68
CA THR A 3 31.85 -37.25 7.78
C THR A 3 31.82 -35.79 7.29
N GLU A 4 32.43 -35.47 6.16
CA GLU A 4 32.42 -34.10 5.59
C GLU A 4 31.03 -33.66 5.13
N HIS A 5 30.22 -34.56 4.54
CA HIS A 5 28.85 -34.27 4.17
C HIS A 5 27.96 -34.01 5.38
N LYS A 6 28.16 -34.71 6.49
CA LYS A 6 27.41 -34.52 7.72
C LYS A 6 27.73 -33.19 8.37
N THR A 7 29.00 -32.83 8.48
CA THR A 7 29.46 -31.54 9.05
C THR A 7 28.97 -30.34 8.21
N ARG A 8 28.95 -30.49 6.88
CA ARG A 8 28.45 -29.44 5.97
C ARG A 8 26.93 -29.23 6.10
N ASN A 9 26.16 -30.30 6.31
CA ASN A 9 24.72 -30.19 6.57
C ASN A 9 24.44 -29.57 7.94
N GLU A 10 25.18 -29.92 8.98
CA GLU A 10 25.05 -29.36 10.33
C GLU A 10 25.38 -27.85 10.32
N LEU A 11 26.45 -27.44 9.62
CA LEU A 11 26.80 -26.04 9.41
C LEU A 11 25.69 -25.27 8.65
N GLY A 12 25.08 -25.90 7.65
CA GLY A 12 23.95 -25.34 6.91
C GLY A 12 22.71 -25.11 7.78
N VAL A 13 22.40 -26.08 8.65
CA VAL A 13 21.27 -25.96 9.61
C VAL A 13 21.56 -24.87 10.64
N ILE A 14 22.77 -24.80 11.19
CA ILE A 14 23.18 -23.77 12.15
C ILE A 14 23.10 -22.38 11.50
N ALA A 15 23.62 -22.23 10.27
CA ALA A 15 23.52 -20.98 9.52
C ALA A 15 22.06 -20.57 9.25
N GLY A 16 21.20 -21.53 8.92
CA GLY A 16 19.76 -21.32 8.76
C GLY A 16 19.07 -20.85 10.04
N LEU A 17 19.37 -21.49 11.18
CA LEU A 17 18.82 -21.09 12.48
C LEU A 17 19.34 -19.72 12.93
N LEU A 18 20.62 -19.43 12.72
CA LEU A 18 21.18 -18.10 13.00
C LEU A 18 20.56 -17.02 12.13
N SER A 19 20.34 -17.28 10.84
CA SER A 19 19.68 -16.32 9.94
C SER A 19 18.22 -16.04 10.37
N LEU A 20 17.49 -17.06 10.77
CA LEU A 20 16.14 -16.92 11.31
C LEU A 20 16.14 -16.08 12.59
N LEU A 21 17.08 -16.34 13.51
CA LEU A 21 17.21 -15.58 14.75
C LEU A 21 17.56 -14.11 14.49
N VAL A 22 18.45 -13.82 13.54
CA VAL A 22 18.79 -12.47 13.13
C VAL A 22 17.56 -11.74 12.53
N VAL A 23 16.77 -12.41 11.68
CA VAL A 23 15.54 -11.85 11.14
C VAL A 23 14.53 -11.58 12.24
N ALA A 24 14.34 -12.52 13.16
CA ALA A 24 13.43 -12.32 14.30
C ALA A 24 13.86 -11.16 15.20
N ALA A 25 15.15 -11.06 15.51
CA ALA A 25 15.72 -9.95 16.27
C ALA A 25 15.53 -8.60 15.53
N ALA A 26 15.78 -8.56 14.22
CA ALA A 26 15.54 -7.39 13.39
C ALA A 26 14.07 -6.96 13.41
N CYS A 27 13.12 -7.90 13.31
CA CYS A 27 11.69 -7.61 13.44
C CYS A 27 11.33 -7.02 14.81
N LEU A 28 11.88 -7.57 15.90
CA LEU A 28 11.66 -7.04 17.24
C LEU A 28 12.20 -5.62 17.40
N VAL A 29 13.42 -5.35 16.88
CA VAL A 29 14.02 -4.01 16.89
C VAL A 29 13.19 -3.03 16.04
N LEU A 30 12.77 -3.42 14.84
CA LEU A 30 11.92 -2.60 13.96
C LEU A 30 10.57 -2.30 14.60
N ARG A 31 10.00 -3.23 15.34
CA ARG A 31 8.75 -3.04 16.07
C ARG A 31 8.94 -2.14 17.30
N ALA A 32 10.01 -2.34 18.07
CA ALA A 32 10.32 -1.50 19.23
C ALA A 32 10.66 -0.05 18.83
N ALA A 33 11.39 0.13 17.73
CA ALA A 33 11.79 1.43 17.21
C ALA A 33 10.77 2.05 16.23
N GLN A 34 9.55 1.51 16.12
CA GLN A 34 8.54 1.97 15.16
C GLN A 34 8.21 3.47 15.30
N SER A 35 8.27 4.01 16.52
CA SER A 35 8.00 5.44 16.78
C SER A 35 8.99 6.38 16.11
N VAL A 36 10.20 5.91 15.81
CA VAL A 36 11.29 6.67 15.17
C VAL A 36 11.43 6.27 13.69
N ILE A 37 11.43 4.97 13.42
CA ILE A 37 11.68 4.43 12.06
C ILE A 37 10.53 4.74 11.11
N LEU A 38 9.28 4.61 11.57
CA LEU A 38 8.13 4.84 10.71
C LEU A 38 8.03 6.30 10.22
N PRO A 39 8.16 7.34 11.07
CA PRO A 39 8.25 8.71 10.60
C PRO A 39 9.43 8.97 9.64
N LEU A 40 10.58 8.33 9.88
CA LEU A 40 11.74 8.43 8.99
C LEU A 40 11.46 7.88 7.59
N ILE A 41 10.84 6.68 7.50
CA ILE A 41 10.48 6.08 6.21
C ILE A 41 9.42 6.92 5.49
N ILE A 42 8.42 7.42 6.22
CA ILE A 42 7.41 8.32 5.63
C ILE A 42 8.09 9.58 5.09
N ALA A 43 8.97 10.22 5.86
CA ALA A 43 9.71 11.39 5.41
C ALA A 43 10.60 11.08 4.20
N TRP A 44 11.25 9.91 4.19
CA TRP A 44 12.08 9.46 3.08
C TRP A 44 11.25 9.30 1.77
N LEU A 45 10.10 8.66 1.85
CA LEU A 45 9.18 8.52 0.71
C LEU A 45 8.60 9.87 0.26
N LEU A 46 8.20 10.72 1.21
CA LEU A 46 7.73 12.08 0.91
C LEU A 46 8.83 12.93 0.27
N SER A 47 10.10 12.72 0.63
CA SER A 47 11.22 13.43 0.00
C SER A 47 11.35 13.12 -1.49
N TYR A 48 10.93 11.93 -1.93
CA TYR A 48 10.90 11.58 -3.36
C TYR A 48 9.70 12.20 -4.07
N LEU A 49 8.56 12.30 -3.41
CA LEU A 49 7.37 12.94 -3.95
C LEU A 49 7.54 14.48 -4.06
N LEU A 50 8.12 15.09 -3.03
CA LEU A 50 8.29 16.55 -2.94
C LEU A 50 9.60 17.05 -3.58
N GLY A 51 10.60 16.19 -3.74
CA GLY A 51 11.89 16.51 -4.32
C GLY A 51 11.80 17.16 -5.71
N PRO A 52 11.00 16.66 -6.66
CA PRO A 52 10.79 17.31 -7.95
C PRO A 52 10.25 18.74 -7.84
N VAL A 53 9.35 19.00 -6.88
CA VAL A 53 8.79 20.33 -6.61
C VAL A 53 9.87 21.29 -6.14
N VAL A 54 10.68 20.87 -5.16
CA VAL A 54 11.83 21.64 -4.66
C VAL A 54 12.81 21.92 -5.80
N THR A 55 13.14 20.90 -6.62
CA THR A 55 14.04 21.04 -7.76
C THR A 55 13.49 22.00 -8.84
N PHE A 56 12.19 21.97 -9.10
CA PHE A 56 11.53 22.90 -10.00
C PHE A 56 11.65 24.35 -9.50
N MET A 57 11.45 24.58 -8.20
CA MET A 57 11.59 25.92 -7.58
C MET A 57 13.03 26.43 -7.62
N THR A 58 14.01 25.56 -7.32
CA THR A 58 15.43 25.92 -7.32
C THR A 58 15.93 26.22 -8.74
N ARG A 59 15.42 25.54 -9.77
CA ARG A 59 15.70 25.87 -11.18
C ARG A 59 15.19 27.26 -11.57
N ARG A 60 14.18 27.78 -10.85
CA ARG A 60 13.70 29.16 -11.00
C ARG A 60 14.44 30.18 -10.14
N ARG A 61 15.67 29.86 -9.69
CA ARG A 61 16.57 30.70 -8.88
C ARG A 61 16.07 30.97 -7.45
N ILE A 62 15.11 30.17 -6.93
CA ILE A 62 14.71 30.26 -5.54
C ILE A 62 15.78 29.53 -4.71
N PRO A 63 16.35 30.13 -3.64
CA PRO A 63 17.30 29.47 -2.74
C PRO A 63 16.71 28.17 -2.18
N THR A 64 17.52 27.12 -2.09
CA THR A 64 17.04 25.77 -1.65
C THR A 64 16.34 25.82 -0.29
N GLY A 65 16.86 26.59 0.67
CA GLY A 65 16.21 26.74 1.97
C GLY A 65 14.80 27.32 1.88
N VAL A 66 14.61 28.37 1.06
CA VAL A 66 13.28 28.99 0.83
C VAL A 66 12.34 28.02 0.14
N ALA A 67 12.83 27.32 -0.91
CA ALA A 67 12.03 26.32 -1.63
C ALA A 67 11.55 25.18 -0.69
N VAL A 68 12.43 24.65 0.15
CA VAL A 68 12.10 23.62 1.14
C VAL A 68 11.08 24.16 2.14
N THR A 69 11.28 25.35 2.70
CA THR A 69 10.34 25.97 3.65
C THR A 69 8.95 26.16 3.04
N LEU A 70 8.85 26.66 1.79
CA LEU A 70 7.58 26.84 1.11
C LEU A 70 6.86 25.51 0.88
N VAL A 71 7.58 24.48 0.41
CA VAL A 71 7.00 23.14 0.20
C VAL A 71 6.50 22.56 1.51
N LEU A 72 7.22 22.74 2.62
CA LEU A 72 6.80 22.28 3.93
C LEU A 72 5.59 23.05 4.48
N LEU A 73 5.52 24.35 4.27
CA LEU A 73 4.35 25.15 4.64
C LEU A 73 3.12 24.72 3.86
N ILE A 74 3.26 24.45 2.57
CA ILE A 74 2.16 23.91 1.74
C ILE A 74 1.74 22.53 2.25
N LEU A 75 2.68 21.64 2.55
CA LEU A 75 2.39 20.31 3.10
C LEU A 75 1.66 20.42 4.44
N LEU A 76 2.12 21.28 5.34
CA LEU A 76 1.46 21.55 6.63
C LEU A 76 0.04 22.09 6.42
N GLY A 77 -0.12 23.04 5.51
CA GLY A 77 -1.44 23.57 5.15
C GLY A 77 -2.38 22.48 4.64
N ILE A 78 -1.92 21.62 3.74
CA ILE A 78 -2.70 20.47 3.23
C ILE A 78 -3.05 19.51 4.37
N CYS A 79 -2.10 19.16 5.24
CA CYS A 79 -2.34 18.28 6.39
C CYS A 79 -3.33 18.89 7.38
N TYR A 80 -3.22 20.20 7.65
CA TYR A 80 -4.13 20.90 8.55
C TYR A 80 -5.55 20.99 8.01
N LEU A 81 -5.71 21.43 6.75
CA LEU A 81 -7.02 21.52 6.09
C LEU A 81 -7.65 20.14 5.90
N GLY A 82 -6.84 19.14 5.51
CA GLY A 82 -7.27 17.75 5.40
C GLY A 82 -7.71 17.18 6.75
N GLY A 83 -6.99 17.47 7.82
CA GLY A 83 -7.35 17.09 9.19
C GLY A 83 -8.66 17.71 9.66
N LEU A 84 -8.86 19.01 9.44
CA LEU A 84 -10.12 19.72 9.76
C LEU A 84 -11.28 19.13 8.96
N PHE A 85 -11.07 18.91 7.66
CA PHE A 85 -12.07 18.31 6.79
C PHE A 85 -12.45 16.90 7.27
N LEU A 86 -11.47 16.04 7.54
CA LEU A 86 -11.72 14.67 7.98
C LEU A 86 -12.42 14.65 9.35
N HIS A 87 -11.97 15.50 10.29
CA HIS A 87 -12.61 15.64 11.60
C HIS A 87 -14.09 16.04 11.47
N SER A 88 -14.42 17.04 10.63
CA SER A 88 -15.80 17.47 10.41
C SER A 88 -16.67 16.34 9.85
N ARG A 89 -16.12 15.50 8.95
CA ARG A 89 -16.85 14.38 8.34
C ARG A 89 -17.06 13.22 9.32
N VAL A 90 -16.05 12.90 10.13
CA VAL A 90 -16.16 11.89 11.19
C VAL A 90 -17.20 12.32 12.22
N MET A 91 -17.19 13.59 12.66
CA MET A 91 -18.18 14.11 13.60
C MET A 91 -19.60 14.10 13.03
N ALA A 92 -19.78 14.45 11.76
CA ALA A 92 -21.09 14.36 11.09
C ALA A 92 -21.60 12.89 11.06
N PHE A 93 -20.72 11.91 10.81
CA PHE A 93 -21.07 10.49 10.84
C PHE A 93 -21.45 10.04 12.26
N ILE A 94 -20.67 10.42 13.28
CA ILE A 94 -20.96 10.09 14.69
C ILE A 94 -22.32 10.67 15.12
N GLN A 95 -22.64 11.92 14.73
CA GLN A 95 -23.92 12.55 15.05
C GLN A 95 -25.11 11.85 14.37
N ALA A 96 -24.93 11.35 13.16
CA ALA A 96 -25.96 10.62 12.43
C ALA A 96 -26.12 9.16 12.89
N TYR A 97 -25.11 8.62 13.58
CA TYR A 97 -25.05 7.22 14.01
C TYR A 97 -26.31 6.72 14.74
N PRO A 98 -26.92 7.46 15.71
CA PRO A 98 -28.13 6.99 16.40
C PRO A 98 -29.32 6.75 15.47
N VAL A 99 -29.44 7.56 14.40
CA VAL A 99 -30.51 7.41 13.39
C VAL A 99 -30.32 6.12 12.60
N TYR A 100 -29.08 5.82 12.19
CA TYR A 100 -28.75 4.58 11.48
C TYR A 100 -28.96 3.35 12.37
N GLN A 101 -28.58 3.46 13.66
CA GLN A 101 -28.82 2.39 14.64
C GLN A 101 -30.31 2.05 14.71
N GLN A 102 -31.17 3.04 14.89
CA GLN A 102 -32.62 2.83 14.95
C GLN A 102 -33.17 2.18 13.68
N ARG A 103 -32.69 2.59 12.49
CA ARG A 103 -33.12 2.00 11.22
C ARG A 103 -32.67 0.55 11.08
N VAL A 104 -31.42 0.22 11.44
CA VAL A 104 -30.93 -1.16 11.44
C VAL A 104 -31.75 -2.04 12.37
N MET A 105 -32.05 -1.57 13.59
CA MET A 105 -32.89 -2.28 14.54
C MET A 105 -34.32 -2.51 13.99
N ALA A 106 -34.90 -1.52 13.32
CA ALA A 106 -36.21 -1.68 12.69
C ALA A 106 -36.17 -2.71 11.55
N LEU A 107 -35.16 -2.70 10.70
CA LEU A 107 -34.98 -3.70 9.64
C LEU A 107 -34.82 -5.12 10.17
N LEU A 108 -34.02 -5.27 11.22
CA LEU A 108 -33.78 -6.57 11.86
C LEU A 108 -35.07 -7.11 12.51
N ARG A 109 -35.84 -6.27 13.22
CA ARG A 109 -37.13 -6.66 13.80
C ARG A 109 -38.13 -7.09 12.71
N THR A 110 -38.16 -6.37 11.59
CA THR A 110 -39.03 -6.72 10.46
C THR A 110 -38.60 -8.05 9.84
N ALA A 111 -37.30 -8.34 9.74
CA ALA A 111 -36.77 -9.59 9.22
C ALA A 111 -37.05 -10.77 10.16
N THR A 112 -36.85 -10.61 11.49
CA THR A 112 -37.14 -11.65 12.51
C THR A 112 -38.63 -12.00 12.54
N GLN A 113 -39.52 -11.00 12.44
CA GLN A 113 -40.97 -11.21 12.36
C GLN A 113 -41.38 -11.93 11.07
N ARG A 114 -40.74 -11.63 9.94
CA ARG A 114 -41.07 -12.23 8.64
C ARG A 114 -40.63 -13.70 8.50
N TRP A 115 -39.60 -14.09 9.23
CA TRP A 115 -39.01 -15.45 9.17
C TRP A 115 -39.31 -16.29 10.42
N ASP A 116 -40.17 -15.77 11.32
CA ASP A 116 -40.61 -16.44 12.56
C ASP A 116 -39.42 -17.06 13.34
N LEU A 117 -38.33 -16.30 13.46
CA LEU A 117 -37.12 -16.75 14.14
C LEU A 117 -37.37 -16.71 15.65
N PRO A 118 -37.21 -17.85 16.37
CA PRO A 118 -37.52 -17.96 17.80
C PRO A 118 -36.50 -17.24 18.71
N TYR A 119 -35.52 -16.59 18.15
CA TYR A 119 -34.44 -15.91 18.87
C TYR A 119 -34.31 -14.49 18.34
N ASP A 120 -34.31 -13.50 19.22
CA ASP A 120 -33.87 -12.14 18.87
C ASP A 120 -32.34 -12.16 18.79
N PRO A 121 -31.74 -12.12 17.56
CA PRO A 121 -30.30 -12.24 17.40
C PRO A 121 -29.53 -11.05 17.98
N LEU A 122 -30.25 -10.11 18.59
CA LEU A 122 -29.70 -8.87 19.16
C LEU A 122 -29.81 -8.84 20.69
N GLU A 123 -30.50 -9.78 21.35
CA GLU A 123 -30.52 -9.89 22.78
C GLU A 123 -29.11 -10.31 23.27
N GLY A 124 -28.40 -9.35 23.88
CA GLY A 124 -27.09 -9.57 24.53
C GLY A 124 -25.87 -9.14 23.73
N ILE A 125 -26.00 -8.67 22.49
CA ILE A 125 -24.83 -8.20 21.72
C ILE A 125 -24.89 -6.67 21.60
N ASP A 126 -24.17 -6.01 22.52
CA ASP A 126 -24.02 -4.55 22.51
C ASP A 126 -22.92 -4.12 21.53
N TRP A 127 -23.03 -4.60 20.25
CA TRP A 127 -22.12 -4.23 19.18
C TRP A 127 -22.06 -2.72 18.96
N TRP A 128 -23.16 -2.07 19.26
CA TRP A 128 -23.41 -0.69 18.93
C TRP A 128 -22.77 0.25 19.95
N SER A 129 -22.75 -0.08 21.23
CA SER A 129 -21.97 0.66 22.23
C SER A 129 -20.48 0.56 21.93
N LYS A 130 -20.02 -0.66 21.56
CA LYS A 130 -18.62 -0.87 21.18
C LYS A 130 -18.22 -0.08 19.92
N VAL A 131 -19.06 -0.05 18.88
CA VAL A 131 -18.79 0.78 17.69
C VAL A 131 -18.76 2.27 18.04
N GLY A 132 -19.70 2.74 18.86
CA GLY A 132 -19.69 4.12 19.36
C GLY A 132 -18.47 4.44 20.21
N GLU A 133 -18.04 3.53 21.07
CA GLU A 133 -16.83 3.64 21.89
C GLU A 133 -15.56 3.63 21.01
N TYR A 134 -15.46 2.73 20.03
CA TYR A 134 -14.35 2.73 19.05
C TYR A 134 -14.28 4.01 18.23
N LEU A 135 -15.42 4.56 17.82
CA LEU A 135 -15.48 5.82 17.10
C LEU A 135 -15.07 7.01 17.99
N ALA A 136 -15.45 7.01 19.25
CA ALA A 136 -15.06 8.03 20.22
C ALA A 136 -13.59 7.94 20.61
N VAL A 137 -13.05 6.72 20.78
CA VAL A 137 -11.63 6.47 21.05
C VAL A 137 -10.74 6.86 19.86
N THR A 138 -11.22 6.72 18.61
CA THR A 138 -10.48 7.17 17.41
C THR A 138 -10.38 8.70 17.32
N ALA A 139 -11.18 9.46 18.04
CA ALA A 139 -11.05 10.93 18.15
C ALA A 139 -9.91 11.38 19.09
N GLY A 140 -9.41 10.48 19.98
CA GLY A 140 -8.37 10.79 20.96
C GLY A 140 -6.91 10.93 20.48
N PRO A 141 -6.47 10.40 19.32
CA PRO A 141 -5.06 10.41 18.90
C PRO A 141 -4.54 11.69 18.25
N VAL A 142 -5.25 12.82 18.32
CA VAL A 142 -4.79 14.08 17.70
C VAL A 142 -3.41 14.51 18.22
N VAL A 143 -3.14 14.32 19.49
CA VAL A 143 -1.82 14.65 20.11
C VAL A 143 -0.73 13.72 19.59
N SER A 144 -1.00 12.42 19.49
CA SER A 144 -0.02 11.44 18.96
C SER A 144 0.23 11.61 17.45
N PHE A 145 -0.78 12.02 16.70
CA PHE A 145 -0.63 12.36 15.28
C PHE A 145 0.24 13.60 15.11
N THR A 146 0.02 14.65 15.91
CA THR A 146 0.80 15.90 15.86
C THR A 146 2.29 15.65 16.15
N SER A 147 2.61 14.85 17.17
CA SER A 147 4.01 14.54 17.49
C SER A 147 4.69 13.73 16.38
N LYS A 148 4.00 12.77 15.78
CA LYS A 148 4.52 12.02 14.63
C LYS A 148 4.71 12.91 13.40
N LEU A 149 3.78 13.84 13.14
CA LEU A 149 3.88 14.80 12.04
C LEU A 149 5.09 15.72 12.21
N VAL A 150 5.34 16.25 13.42
CA VAL A 150 6.53 17.05 13.73
C VAL A 150 7.80 16.26 13.43
N MET A 151 7.85 14.98 13.81
CA MET A 151 8.99 14.10 13.54
C MET A 151 9.22 13.88 12.03
N VAL A 152 8.13 13.64 11.27
CA VAL A 152 8.19 13.51 9.82
C VAL A 152 8.73 14.78 9.17
N ILE A 153 8.24 15.95 9.59
CA ILE A 153 8.70 17.25 9.07
C ILE A 153 10.18 17.47 9.38
N PHE A 154 10.59 17.18 10.61
CA PHE A 154 11.98 17.28 11.01
C PHE A 154 12.89 16.43 10.12
N TYR A 155 12.59 15.14 9.94
CA TYR A 155 13.36 14.29 9.03
C TYR A 155 13.30 14.78 7.59
N LEU A 156 12.16 15.25 7.13
CA LEU A 156 11.98 15.74 5.77
C LEU A 156 12.85 16.96 5.46
N ILE A 157 12.99 17.89 6.43
CA ILE A 157 13.90 19.03 6.32
C ILE A 157 15.32 18.55 6.05
N PHE A 158 15.84 17.64 6.88
CA PHE A 158 17.20 17.14 6.74
C PHE A 158 17.40 16.36 5.45
N LEU A 159 16.42 15.55 5.05
CA LEU A 159 16.51 14.79 3.81
C LEU A 159 16.50 15.68 2.56
N LEU A 160 15.65 16.72 2.53
CA LEU A 160 15.57 17.62 1.39
C LEU A 160 16.79 18.57 1.32
N LEU A 161 17.27 19.08 2.45
CA LEU A 161 18.47 19.92 2.50
C LEU A 161 19.75 19.12 2.28
N GLY A 162 19.79 17.86 2.73
CA GLY A 162 20.96 16.98 2.57
C GLY A 162 21.15 16.41 1.17
N LYS A 163 20.06 16.31 0.38
CA LYS A 163 20.07 15.69 -0.93
C LYS A 163 21.13 16.23 -1.93
N PRO A 164 21.35 17.56 -2.06
CA PRO A 164 22.37 18.10 -2.97
C PRO A 164 23.79 17.67 -2.59
N TYR A 165 24.07 17.47 -1.30
CA TYR A 165 25.41 17.16 -0.79
C TYR A 165 25.71 15.65 -0.77
N PHE A 166 24.69 14.79 -1.01
CA PHE A 166 24.82 13.35 -0.86
C PHE A 166 25.84 12.77 -1.85
N SER A 167 25.78 13.17 -3.12
CA SER A 167 26.70 12.71 -4.17
C SER A 167 28.15 13.13 -3.86
N ALA A 168 28.36 14.38 -3.45
CA ALA A 168 29.68 14.87 -3.06
C ALA A 168 30.26 14.10 -1.87
N LYS A 169 29.46 13.83 -0.85
CA LYS A 169 29.89 13.01 0.31
C LYS A 169 30.30 11.61 -0.08
N LEU A 170 29.57 10.97 -1.02
CA LEU A 170 29.94 9.65 -1.50
C LEU A 170 31.29 9.64 -2.23
N GLN A 171 31.54 10.63 -3.08
CA GLN A 171 32.81 10.75 -3.82
C GLN A 171 34.00 11.01 -2.90
N HIS A 172 33.80 11.63 -1.73
CA HIS A 172 34.86 11.85 -0.74
C HIS A 172 35.05 10.65 0.20
N ALA A 173 34.02 9.79 0.39
CA ALA A 173 34.06 8.67 1.31
C ALA A 173 34.52 7.34 0.66
N PHE A 174 34.33 7.21 -0.64
CA PHE A 174 34.60 5.99 -1.40
C PHE A 174 35.39 6.29 -2.67
N ASP A 175 36.08 5.27 -3.21
CA ASP A 175 36.64 5.30 -4.55
C ASP A 175 35.53 5.59 -5.59
N THR A 176 35.90 6.21 -6.70
CA THR A 176 35.01 6.72 -7.74
C THR A 176 34.01 5.63 -8.21
N GLN A 177 34.50 4.40 -8.44
CA GLN A 177 33.67 3.30 -8.95
C GLN A 177 32.57 2.89 -7.93
N ARG A 178 32.90 2.83 -6.65
CA ARG A 178 31.92 2.51 -5.59
C ARG A 178 30.96 3.66 -5.34
N ALA A 179 31.48 4.89 -5.32
CA ALA A 179 30.66 6.10 -5.18
C ALA A 179 29.61 6.21 -6.27
N ASP A 180 29.98 5.99 -7.54
CA ASP A 180 29.08 6.04 -8.70
C ASP A 180 28.06 4.89 -8.65
N ARG A 181 28.46 3.69 -8.25
CA ARG A 181 27.54 2.55 -8.08
C ARG A 181 26.49 2.84 -7.00
N ILE A 182 26.90 3.37 -5.85
CA ILE A 182 25.97 3.74 -4.77
C ILE A 182 25.05 4.90 -5.22
N ALA A 183 25.60 5.93 -5.85
CA ALA A 183 24.83 7.08 -6.33
C ALA A 183 23.79 6.67 -7.37
N SER A 184 24.16 5.80 -8.33
CA SER A 184 23.24 5.27 -9.35
C SER A 184 22.11 4.43 -8.73
N MET A 185 22.42 3.59 -7.75
CA MET A 185 21.43 2.80 -7.01
C MET A 185 20.42 3.70 -6.30
N PHE A 186 20.88 4.71 -5.55
CA PHE A 186 19.99 5.68 -4.90
C PHE A 186 19.19 6.50 -5.90
N GLY A 187 19.79 6.84 -7.05
CA GLY A 187 19.11 7.49 -8.15
C GLY A 187 17.98 6.64 -8.75
N ALA A 188 18.22 5.34 -8.95
CA ALA A 188 17.23 4.39 -9.43
C ALA A 188 16.07 4.23 -8.43
N ILE A 189 16.37 4.05 -7.15
CA ILE A 189 15.37 4.00 -6.08
C ILE A 189 14.52 5.27 -6.08
N SER A 190 15.17 6.44 -6.08
CA SER A 190 14.50 7.75 -6.07
C SER A 190 13.54 7.91 -7.25
N LYS A 191 14.00 7.58 -8.46
CA LYS A 191 13.22 7.69 -9.69
C LYS A 191 12.04 6.71 -9.70
N GLN A 192 12.28 5.45 -9.37
CA GLN A 192 11.25 4.41 -9.44
C GLN A 192 10.18 4.61 -8.37
N ILE A 193 10.58 4.82 -7.11
CA ILE A 193 9.65 5.05 -6.00
C ILE A 193 8.93 6.39 -6.17
N GLY A 194 9.63 7.46 -6.54
CA GLY A 194 9.01 8.76 -6.75
C GLY A 194 7.94 8.74 -7.84
N THR A 195 8.22 8.05 -8.97
CA THR A 195 7.25 7.89 -10.04
C THR A 195 6.04 7.05 -9.57
N TYR A 196 6.28 5.94 -8.88
CA TYR A 196 5.21 5.11 -8.32
C TYR A 196 4.31 5.90 -7.37
N LEU A 197 4.90 6.61 -6.40
CA LEU A 197 4.13 7.39 -5.43
C LEU A 197 3.31 8.50 -6.10
N SER A 198 3.87 9.18 -7.10
CA SER A 198 3.16 10.22 -7.85
C SER A 198 1.97 9.65 -8.62
N LEU A 199 2.16 8.52 -9.31
CA LEU A 199 1.08 7.84 -10.04
C LEU A 199 0.03 7.26 -9.08
N GLN A 200 0.45 6.66 -7.97
CA GLN A 200 -0.46 6.13 -6.95
C GLN A 200 -1.30 7.25 -6.34
N LEU A 201 -0.70 8.40 -6.03
CA LEU A 201 -1.42 9.57 -5.53
C LEU A 201 -2.47 10.04 -6.55
N LEU A 202 -2.10 10.13 -7.84
CA LEU A 202 -3.02 10.55 -8.91
C LEU A 202 -4.18 9.56 -9.07
N ILE A 203 -3.89 8.25 -9.12
CA ILE A 203 -4.92 7.21 -9.23
C ILE A 203 -5.83 7.23 -8.01
N SER A 204 -5.27 7.35 -6.80
CA SER A 204 -6.05 7.41 -5.56
C SER A 204 -6.95 8.64 -5.54
N LEU A 205 -6.45 9.81 -5.97
CA LEU A 205 -7.24 11.03 -6.06
C LEU A 205 -8.40 10.87 -7.06
N ALA A 206 -8.12 10.33 -8.23
CA ALA A 206 -9.15 10.03 -9.24
C ALA A 206 -10.20 9.05 -8.68
N THR A 207 -9.76 7.97 -8.02
CA THR A 207 -10.65 6.99 -7.37
C THR A 207 -11.55 7.67 -6.34
N GLY A 208 -10.98 8.46 -5.44
CA GLY A 208 -11.74 9.17 -4.41
C GLY A 208 -12.78 10.13 -4.98
N ILE A 209 -12.41 10.88 -6.02
CA ILE A 209 -13.31 11.81 -6.72
C ILE A 209 -14.44 11.06 -7.43
N ILE A 210 -14.12 9.99 -8.17
CA ILE A 210 -15.13 9.22 -8.93
C ILE A 210 -16.09 8.53 -7.96
N VAL A 211 -15.60 7.96 -6.86
CA VAL A 211 -16.46 7.36 -5.81
C VAL A 211 -17.34 8.42 -5.17
N TRP A 212 -16.80 9.58 -4.82
CA TRP A 212 -17.59 10.69 -4.29
C TRP A 212 -18.70 11.12 -5.23
N LEU A 213 -18.39 11.39 -6.48
CA LEU A 213 -19.38 11.82 -7.49
C LEU A 213 -20.43 10.74 -7.74
N GLY A 214 -20.02 9.48 -7.86
CA GLY A 214 -20.95 8.37 -8.06
C GLY A 214 -21.91 8.16 -6.89
N LEU A 215 -21.40 8.21 -5.65
CA LEU A 215 -22.26 8.11 -4.46
C LEU A 215 -23.17 9.32 -4.30
N THR A 216 -22.70 10.51 -4.66
CA THR A 216 -23.55 11.73 -4.68
C THR A 216 -24.68 11.60 -5.71
N TRP A 217 -24.37 11.05 -6.88
CA TRP A 217 -25.37 10.81 -7.93
C TRP A 217 -26.43 9.79 -7.51
N LEU A 218 -26.05 8.75 -6.76
CA LEU A 218 -26.97 7.77 -6.19
C LEU A 218 -27.71 8.28 -4.94
N GLY A 219 -27.36 9.48 -4.42
CA GLY A 219 -27.96 10.05 -3.21
C GLY A 219 -27.56 9.35 -1.92
N VAL A 220 -26.44 8.63 -1.90
CA VAL A 220 -25.94 7.94 -0.69
C VAL A 220 -25.34 8.96 0.27
N ASP A 221 -25.76 8.89 1.54
CA ASP A 221 -25.29 9.78 2.59
C ASP A 221 -23.78 9.67 2.81
N PHE A 222 -23.15 10.78 3.22
CA PHE A 222 -21.71 10.86 3.47
C PHE A 222 -20.83 10.55 2.24
N ALA A 223 -21.31 10.78 1.00
CA ALA A 223 -20.59 10.48 -0.23
C ALA A 223 -19.14 11.01 -0.24
N VAL A 224 -18.93 12.25 0.26
CA VAL A 224 -17.60 12.87 0.37
C VAL A 224 -16.71 12.11 1.34
N THR A 225 -17.25 11.61 2.45
CA THR A 225 -16.50 10.81 3.44
C THR A 225 -16.04 9.50 2.84
N TRP A 226 -16.90 8.82 2.09
CA TRP A 226 -16.57 7.55 1.44
C TRP A 226 -15.59 7.75 0.28
N GLY A 227 -15.71 8.88 -0.45
CA GLY A 227 -14.72 9.26 -1.46
C GLY A 227 -13.32 9.50 -0.84
N ALA A 228 -13.26 10.21 0.29
CA ALA A 228 -12.01 10.41 1.03
C ALA A 228 -11.46 9.08 1.57
N LEU A 229 -12.31 8.21 2.11
CA LEU A 229 -11.91 6.88 2.56
C LEU A 229 -11.35 6.05 1.40
N ALA A 230 -12.01 6.06 0.25
CA ALA A 230 -11.54 5.39 -0.96
C ALA A 230 -10.17 5.93 -1.42
N PHE A 231 -9.95 7.25 -1.36
CA PHE A 231 -8.65 7.85 -1.64
C PHE A 231 -7.54 7.27 -0.75
N PHE A 232 -7.74 7.27 0.57
CA PHE A 232 -6.70 6.78 1.51
C PHE A 232 -6.51 5.27 1.41
N LEU A 233 -7.59 4.49 1.36
CA LEU A 233 -7.49 3.04 1.32
C LEU A 233 -6.98 2.52 -0.02
N ASN A 234 -7.11 3.27 -1.11
CA ASN A 234 -6.57 2.87 -2.43
C ASN A 234 -5.04 2.72 -2.45
N PHE A 235 -4.33 3.22 -1.45
CA PHE A 235 -2.89 2.94 -1.28
C PHE A 235 -2.61 1.50 -0.84
N ILE A 236 -3.60 0.78 -0.27
CA ILE A 236 -3.48 -0.62 0.15
C ILE A 236 -4.02 -1.51 -0.97
N PRO A 237 -3.17 -2.29 -1.66
CA PRO A 237 -3.62 -3.11 -2.79
C PRO A 237 -4.73 -4.09 -2.39
N THR A 238 -5.74 -4.23 -3.21
CA THR A 238 -6.88 -5.14 -3.10
C THR A 238 -7.70 -4.99 -1.81
N VAL A 239 -7.07 -5.07 -0.64
CA VAL A 239 -7.73 -4.95 0.67
C VAL A 239 -8.37 -3.57 0.84
N GLY A 240 -7.67 -2.52 0.39
CA GLY A 240 -8.17 -1.14 0.49
C GLY A 240 -9.46 -0.91 -0.28
N SER A 241 -9.56 -1.44 -1.48
CA SER A 241 -10.75 -1.33 -2.32
C SER A 241 -11.97 -1.99 -1.68
N ILE A 242 -11.78 -3.18 -1.11
CA ILE A 242 -12.85 -3.92 -0.41
C ILE A 242 -13.31 -3.14 0.82
N LEU A 243 -12.36 -2.73 1.68
CA LEU A 243 -12.68 -1.98 2.90
C LEU A 243 -13.34 -0.63 2.61
N ALA A 244 -12.96 0.03 1.51
CA ALA A 244 -13.57 1.31 1.11
C ALA A 244 -15.00 1.15 0.58
N SER A 245 -15.34 -0.02 0.01
CA SER A 245 -16.64 -0.26 -0.60
C SER A 245 -17.71 -0.72 0.41
N VAL A 246 -17.33 -1.43 1.46
CA VAL A 246 -18.27 -2.00 2.44
C VAL A 246 -19.13 -0.93 3.15
N PRO A 247 -18.57 0.14 3.74
CA PRO A 247 -19.36 1.11 4.50
C PRO A 247 -20.43 1.83 3.66
N PRO A 248 -20.17 2.36 2.45
CA PRO A 248 -21.20 3.02 1.66
C PRO A 248 -22.31 2.08 1.19
N ILE A 249 -22.01 0.79 0.95
CA ILE A 249 -23.03 -0.22 0.63
C ILE A 249 -23.95 -0.44 1.83
N LEU A 250 -23.38 -0.56 3.04
CA LEU A 250 -24.15 -0.71 4.27
C LEU A 250 -25.01 0.52 4.56
N VAL A 251 -24.47 1.72 4.34
CA VAL A 251 -25.25 2.97 4.47
C VAL A 251 -26.40 2.98 3.48
N ALA A 252 -26.18 2.65 2.21
CA ALA A 252 -27.23 2.59 1.20
C ALA A 252 -28.33 1.57 1.57
N LEU A 253 -27.94 0.41 2.14
CA LEU A 253 -28.88 -0.62 2.59
C LEU A 253 -29.81 -0.13 3.70
N VAL A 254 -29.30 0.72 4.60
CA VAL A 254 -30.06 1.24 5.74
C VAL A 254 -30.79 2.53 5.41
N GLN A 255 -30.24 3.35 4.52
CA GLN A 255 -30.78 4.66 4.14
C GLN A 255 -32.05 4.52 3.30
N PHE A 256 -32.05 3.62 2.33
CA PHE A 256 -33.12 3.49 1.36
C PHE A 256 -34.06 2.31 1.72
N PRO A 257 -35.39 2.46 1.49
CA PRO A 257 -36.36 1.39 1.71
C PRO A 257 -36.15 0.19 0.80
N SER A 258 -35.59 0.42 -0.39
CA SER A 258 -35.38 -0.61 -1.41
C SER A 258 -33.94 -1.11 -1.44
N ILE A 259 -33.77 -2.43 -1.37
CA ILE A 259 -32.47 -3.10 -1.48
C ILE A 259 -31.76 -2.79 -2.81
N TRP A 260 -32.50 -2.41 -3.85
CA TRP A 260 -31.94 -2.11 -5.16
C TRP A 260 -30.98 -0.91 -5.15
N HIS A 261 -31.13 0.01 -4.22
CA HIS A 261 -30.16 1.12 -4.03
C HIS A 261 -28.82 0.60 -3.51
N ALA A 262 -28.84 -0.32 -2.56
CA ALA A 262 -27.61 -0.96 -2.07
C ALA A 262 -26.93 -1.82 -3.15
N VAL A 263 -27.74 -2.57 -3.93
CA VAL A 263 -27.24 -3.35 -5.08
C VAL A 263 -26.64 -2.44 -6.15
N GLY A 264 -27.32 -1.33 -6.50
CA GLY A 264 -26.81 -0.35 -7.45
C GLY A 264 -25.51 0.29 -6.97
N THR A 265 -25.42 0.63 -5.68
CA THR A 265 -24.19 1.16 -5.04
C THR A 265 -23.07 0.12 -5.12
N ALA A 266 -23.33 -1.14 -4.83
CA ALA A 266 -22.34 -2.22 -4.91
C ALA A 266 -21.83 -2.43 -6.34
N ILE A 267 -22.74 -2.48 -7.33
CA ILE A 267 -22.37 -2.62 -8.74
C ILE A 267 -21.54 -1.43 -9.22
N MET A 268 -21.95 -0.20 -8.88
CA MET A 268 -21.20 1.01 -9.24
C MET A 268 -19.79 0.99 -8.64
N LEU A 269 -19.65 0.71 -7.34
CA LEU A 269 -18.35 0.66 -6.67
C LEU A 269 -17.47 -0.47 -7.26
N LEU A 270 -18.05 -1.64 -7.53
CA LEU A 270 -17.35 -2.74 -8.17
C LEU A 270 -16.87 -2.35 -9.58
N ALA A 271 -17.71 -1.71 -10.38
CA ALA A 271 -17.34 -1.22 -11.71
C ALA A 271 -16.18 -0.20 -11.64
N ILE A 272 -16.23 0.76 -10.70
CA ILE A 272 -15.15 1.72 -10.49
C ILE A 272 -13.86 1.00 -10.11
N GLN A 273 -13.90 0.08 -9.14
CA GLN A 273 -12.72 -0.63 -8.67
C GLN A 273 -12.13 -1.55 -9.75
N MET A 274 -12.97 -2.27 -10.50
CA MET A 274 -12.54 -3.10 -11.62
C MET A 274 -11.90 -2.27 -12.73
N THR A 275 -12.50 -1.14 -13.09
CA THR A 275 -11.97 -0.26 -14.13
C THR A 275 -10.65 0.37 -13.70
N ILE A 276 -10.60 0.93 -12.49
CA ILE A 276 -9.38 1.61 -12.00
C ILE A 276 -8.30 0.57 -11.68
N GLY A 277 -8.61 -0.48 -10.93
CA GLY A 277 -7.63 -1.45 -10.45
C GLY A 277 -7.09 -2.38 -11.55
N ASN A 278 -7.94 -2.83 -12.48
CA ASN A 278 -7.54 -3.83 -13.47
C ASN A 278 -7.27 -3.25 -14.87
N VAL A 279 -7.70 -2.02 -15.17
CA VAL A 279 -7.50 -1.40 -16.49
C VAL A 279 -6.62 -0.16 -16.40
N ILE A 280 -7.00 0.83 -15.58
CA ILE A 280 -6.31 2.13 -15.55
C ILE A 280 -4.98 2.00 -14.81
N ALA A 281 -4.96 1.41 -13.62
CA ALA A 281 -3.73 1.31 -12.82
C ALA A 281 -2.63 0.54 -13.56
N PRO A 282 -2.85 -0.65 -14.17
CA PRO A 282 -1.83 -1.33 -14.95
C PRO A 282 -1.35 -0.54 -16.17
N LYS A 283 -2.27 0.14 -16.88
CA LYS A 283 -1.92 0.96 -18.05
C LYS A 283 -1.07 2.18 -17.67
N VAL A 284 -1.39 2.85 -16.56
CA VAL A 284 -0.70 4.06 -16.10
C VAL A 284 0.61 3.74 -15.39
N MET A 285 0.62 2.72 -14.55
CA MET A 285 1.82 2.30 -13.82
C MET A 285 2.80 1.51 -14.70
N GLY A 286 2.31 0.75 -15.67
CA GLY A 286 3.13 -0.13 -16.50
C GLY A 286 3.89 -1.15 -15.66
N GLU A 287 5.05 -1.59 -16.19
CA GLU A 287 5.92 -2.57 -15.51
C GLU A 287 6.94 -1.93 -14.54
N ARG A 288 6.69 -0.70 -14.10
CA ARG A 288 7.69 0.13 -13.42
C ARG A 288 8.23 -0.45 -12.11
N LEU A 289 7.43 -1.22 -11.39
CA LEU A 289 7.90 -1.86 -10.14
C LEU A 289 8.41 -3.30 -10.38
N ASN A 290 7.92 -3.95 -11.44
CA ASN A 290 8.26 -5.34 -11.78
C ASN A 290 8.31 -6.26 -10.54
N LEU A 291 7.30 -6.14 -9.63
CA LEU A 291 7.17 -6.99 -8.45
C LEU A 291 6.17 -8.11 -8.74
N SER A 292 6.49 -9.32 -8.26
CA SER A 292 5.56 -10.45 -8.29
C SER A 292 4.33 -10.15 -7.41
N PRO A 293 3.09 -10.48 -7.85
CA PRO A 293 1.89 -10.35 -7.03
C PRO A 293 2.01 -11.05 -5.67
N VAL A 294 2.69 -12.19 -5.62
CA VAL A 294 2.94 -12.93 -4.37
C VAL A 294 3.81 -12.12 -3.42
N VAL A 295 4.87 -11.47 -3.94
CA VAL A 295 5.74 -10.60 -3.14
C VAL A 295 4.99 -9.39 -2.61
N VAL A 296 4.09 -8.81 -3.39
CA VAL A 296 3.23 -7.71 -2.95
C VAL A 296 2.33 -8.16 -1.79
N LEU A 297 1.70 -9.33 -1.89
CA LEU A 297 0.85 -9.86 -0.82
C LEU A 297 1.64 -10.19 0.45
N ILE A 298 2.79 -10.87 0.32
CA ILE A 298 3.66 -11.18 1.46
C ILE A 298 4.13 -9.87 2.13
N SER A 299 4.56 -8.90 1.33
CA SER A 299 4.98 -7.59 1.83
C SER A 299 3.85 -6.88 2.56
N LEU A 300 2.62 -6.91 2.03
CA LEU A 300 1.45 -6.33 2.65
C LEU A 300 1.16 -6.95 4.03
N VAL A 301 1.17 -8.28 4.10
CA VAL A 301 0.92 -9.00 5.35
C VAL A 301 2.04 -8.74 6.36
N PHE A 302 3.29 -8.81 5.93
CA PHE A 302 4.46 -8.64 6.79
C PHE A 302 4.53 -7.22 7.38
N TRP A 303 4.50 -6.19 6.53
CA TRP A 303 4.58 -4.80 6.99
C TRP A 303 3.31 -4.36 7.72
N GLY A 304 2.14 -4.90 7.30
CA GLY A 304 0.88 -4.71 7.99
C GLY A 304 0.88 -5.29 9.41
N TRP A 305 1.46 -6.47 9.59
CA TRP A 305 1.65 -7.07 10.91
C TRP A 305 2.66 -6.29 11.76
N LEU A 306 3.74 -5.79 11.15
CA LEU A 306 4.82 -5.10 11.87
C LEU A 306 4.41 -3.69 12.33
N TRP A 307 3.78 -2.90 11.45
CA TRP A 307 3.47 -1.47 11.67
C TRP A 307 2.01 -1.09 11.44
N GLY A 308 1.12 -2.06 11.36
CA GLY A 308 -0.32 -1.84 11.16
C GLY A 308 -0.63 -1.23 9.80
N ILE A 309 -1.66 -0.38 9.76
CA ILE A 309 -2.13 0.27 8.53
C ILE A 309 -1.01 1.06 7.83
N ALA A 310 -0.16 1.75 8.58
CA ALA A 310 0.96 2.49 8.00
C ALA A 310 1.96 1.57 7.30
N GLY A 311 2.25 0.39 7.87
CA GLY A 311 3.08 -0.62 7.22
C GLY A 311 2.45 -1.18 5.95
N ALA A 312 1.15 -1.43 5.96
CA ALA A 312 0.41 -1.87 4.79
C ALA A 312 0.47 -0.87 3.63
N LEU A 313 0.31 0.43 3.93
CA LEU A 313 0.44 1.53 2.96
C LEU A 313 1.85 1.61 2.35
N LEU A 314 2.88 1.33 3.16
CA LEU A 314 4.29 1.44 2.77
C LEU A 314 4.85 0.15 2.16
N SER A 315 4.09 -0.93 2.15
CA SER A 315 4.55 -2.28 1.76
C SER A 315 5.16 -2.33 0.36
N ILE A 316 4.51 -1.76 -0.64
CA ILE A 316 4.99 -1.74 -2.04
C ILE A 316 6.26 -0.88 -2.19
N PRO A 317 6.31 0.38 -1.73
CA PRO A 317 7.54 1.17 -1.79
C PRO A 317 8.73 0.50 -1.12
N ILE A 318 8.51 -0.12 0.05
CA ILE A 318 9.60 -0.80 0.77
C ILE A 318 10.05 -2.05 0.01
N ALA A 319 9.13 -2.89 -0.47
CA ALA A 319 9.47 -4.07 -1.27
C ALA A 319 10.23 -3.68 -2.54
N SER A 320 9.82 -2.60 -3.21
CA SER A 320 10.52 -2.08 -4.38
C SER A 320 11.94 -1.62 -4.05
N ALA A 321 12.13 -0.90 -2.94
CA ALA A 321 13.45 -0.49 -2.48
C ALA A 321 14.34 -1.70 -2.18
N ILE A 322 13.82 -2.70 -1.44
CA ILE A 322 14.54 -3.94 -1.12
C ILE A 322 14.96 -4.65 -2.41
N LYS A 323 14.06 -4.80 -3.39
CA LYS A 323 14.38 -5.43 -4.68
C LYS A 323 15.52 -4.73 -5.40
N ILE A 324 15.49 -3.39 -5.46
CA ILE A 324 16.55 -2.60 -6.12
C ILE A 324 17.88 -2.79 -5.39
N VAL A 325 17.89 -2.74 -4.07
CA VAL A 325 19.09 -2.97 -3.26
C VAL A 325 19.66 -4.38 -3.51
N CYS A 326 18.81 -5.40 -3.42
CA CYS A 326 19.20 -6.79 -3.67
C CYS A 326 19.75 -7.00 -5.09
N GLY A 327 19.18 -6.31 -6.09
CA GLY A 327 19.64 -6.39 -7.48
C GLY A 327 21.03 -5.80 -7.72
N ASN A 328 21.45 -4.85 -6.86
CA ASN A 328 22.76 -4.20 -6.94
C ASN A 328 23.86 -4.88 -6.09
N ILE A 329 23.52 -5.87 -5.28
CA ILE A 329 24.44 -6.62 -4.42
C ILE A 329 24.53 -8.05 -4.97
N GLU A 330 25.70 -8.45 -5.50
CA GLU A 330 25.87 -9.76 -6.17
C GLU A 330 25.36 -10.96 -5.37
N PRO A 331 25.68 -11.15 -4.08
CA PRO A 331 25.15 -12.27 -3.30
C PRO A 331 23.62 -12.27 -3.13
N LEU A 332 22.97 -11.10 -3.22
CA LEU A 332 21.54 -10.95 -3.03
C LEU A 332 20.75 -10.88 -4.35
N ARG A 333 21.43 -10.88 -5.49
CA ARG A 333 20.81 -10.81 -6.82
C ARG A 333 19.74 -11.89 -7.07
N PRO A 334 19.91 -13.14 -6.63
CA PRO A 334 18.86 -14.15 -6.76
C PRO A 334 17.54 -13.75 -6.08
N ILE A 335 17.62 -13.09 -4.91
CA ILE A 335 16.43 -12.59 -4.20
C ILE A 335 15.72 -11.54 -5.05
N SER A 336 16.44 -10.59 -5.66
CA SER A 336 15.86 -9.58 -6.54
C SER A 336 15.15 -10.21 -7.75
N ILE A 337 15.71 -11.29 -8.33
CA ILE A 337 15.11 -12.03 -9.44
C ILE A 337 13.79 -12.69 -8.99
N LEU A 338 13.79 -13.39 -7.86
CA LEU A 338 12.60 -14.04 -7.29
C LEU A 338 11.51 -13.03 -6.89
N MET A 339 11.88 -11.81 -6.53
CA MET A 339 10.92 -10.73 -6.27
C MET A 339 10.28 -10.17 -7.54
N GLY A 340 10.83 -10.46 -8.71
CA GLY A 340 10.34 -10.00 -10.01
C GLY A 340 9.03 -10.67 -10.45
N SER A 341 8.33 -10.06 -11.41
CA SER A 341 7.07 -10.58 -11.96
C SER A 341 7.25 -11.81 -12.85
N GLY A 342 8.49 -12.20 -13.17
CA GLY A 342 8.80 -13.31 -14.08
C GLY A 342 8.55 -13.02 -15.57
N ARG A 343 7.98 -11.85 -15.91
CA ARG A 343 7.67 -11.52 -17.31
C ARG A 343 8.90 -11.34 -18.20
N ASP A 344 10.06 -11.07 -17.58
CA ASP A 344 11.34 -10.94 -18.27
C ASP A 344 11.97 -12.30 -18.60
N PHE A 345 11.38 -13.41 -18.12
CA PHE A 345 11.86 -14.75 -18.33
C PHE A 345 10.88 -15.53 -19.19
N GLN A 346 11.38 -16.18 -20.23
CA GLN A 346 10.55 -17.12 -20.98
C GLN A 346 10.21 -18.33 -20.10
N PRO A 347 8.96 -18.78 -20.08
CA PRO A 347 8.61 -19.98 -19.35
C PRO A 347 9.39 -21.18 -19.95
N VAL A 348 10.08 -21.93 -19.10
CA VAL A 348 10.73 -23.18 -19.50
C VAL A 348 9.61 -24.21 -19.62
N TYR A 349 9.10 -24.40 -20.83
CA TYR A 349 8.27 -25.56 -21.13
C TYR A 349 9.20 -26.74 -21.37
N PRO A 350 8.91 -27.93 -20.80
CA PRO A 350 9.60 -29.14 -21.23
C PRO A 350 9.38 -29.31 -22.73
N GLU A 351 10.46 -29.56 -23.48
CA GLU A 351 10.33 -29.86 -24.90
C GLU A 351 9.29 -30.96 -25.08
N PRO A 352 8.35 -30.82 -26.01
CA PRO A 352 7.43 -31.90 -26.31
C PRO A 352 8.26 -33.14 -26.67
N PRO A 353 7.84 -34.34 -26.24
CA PRO A 353 8.57 -35.57 -26.60
C PRO A 353 8.74 -35.58 -28.12
N PRO A 354 9.95 -36.02 -28.63
CA PRO A 354 10.20 -36.06 -30.05
C PRO A 354 9.05 -36.84 -30.73
N GLU A 355 8.54 -36.26 -31.80
CA GLU A 355 7.49 -36.94 -32.60
C GLU A 355 7.99 -38.34 -32.96
N PRO A 356 7.16 -39.38 -32.79
CA PRO A 356 7.55 -40.72 -33.18
C PRO A 356 7.97 -40.70 -34.65
N GLN A 357 9.20 -41.15 -34.88
CA GLN A 357 9.70 -41.26 -36.26
C GLN A 357 8.73 -42.07 -37.06
N PRO A 358 8.37 -41.69 -38.30
CA PRO A 358 7.50 -42.45 -39.13
C PRO A 358 8.07 -43.83 -39.32
N GLU A 359 7.29 -44.89 -39.01
CA GLU A 359 7.70 -46.26 -39.24
C GLU A 359 8.17 -46.43 -40.70
N PRO A 360 9.30 -47.09 -40.92
CA PRO A 360 9.79 -47.32 -42.27
C PRO A 360 8.68 -48.05 -43.06
N GLN A 361 8.27 -47.41 -44.15
CA GLN A 361 7.27 -48.03 -45.06
C GLN A 361 7.82 -49.36 -45.56
N PRO A 362 7.01 -50.42 -45.55
CA PRO A 362 7.44 -51.73 -46.08
C PRO A 362 7.79 -51.58 -47.56
N GLU A 363 9.03 -52.05 -47.89
CA GLU A 363 9.50 -52.11 -49.27
C GLU A 363 8.48 -52.87 -50.13
N GLN A 364 7.94 -52.23 -51.13
CA GLN A 364 7.10 -52.91 -52.10
C GLN A 364 7.97 -53.91 -52.89
N PRO A 365 7.57 -55.20 -53.01
CA PRO A 365 8.31 -56.14 -53.82
C PRO A 365 8.22 -55.71 -55.29
N GLY A 366 9.38 -55.45 -55.87
CA GLY A 366 9.50 -55.14 -57.29
C GLY A 366 8.98 -56.25 -58.19
N GLU A 367 8.20 -55.86 -59.18
CA GLU A 367 7.86 -56.68 -60.35
C GLU A 367 9.08 -56.88 -61.28
#